data_878eafa4df2a70286527203c8b9cdd1b
#
_entry.id   878eafa4df2a70286527203c8b9cdd1b
#
_cell.length_a   1.000
_cell.length_b   1.000
_cell.length_c   1.000
_cell.angle_alpha   90.00
_cell.angle_beta   90.00
_cell.angle_gamma   90.00
#
_symmetry.space_group_name_H-M   'P 1'
#
loop_
_entity.id
_entity.type
_entity.pdbx_description
1 polymer ?
#
loop_
_entity_poly.entity_id
_entity_poly.type
_entity_poly.pdbx_seq_one_letter_code
_entity_poly.pdbx_strand_id
1 'polypeptide(L)'
;MRILYLIRKEFKQMRRNILLPIIFVLLPLALTNIIPRVATQEVKGLKICIVDNDHSSLSRRLIQKIDASAYIDLSRMAQSETEAMQSLDDASSDMFLIIPEGYEKGVYSQDNEQLYIAANATNGMKGAMGQNYLHQIIVSYVQEIAEESGTLRPQIRYAFNPHLDYKIYMMPAVFALLLTLIVGFLPALNIVGEKEKGTIEQVNVTPISKVE
;
A
#
# COMPACT_ATOMS: atom_id res chain seq x y z
N MET A 1 33.66 29.62 -9.48
CA MET A 1 32.89 30.89 -9.59
C MET A 1 31.88 30.90 -10.75
N ARG A 2 32.17 30.28 -11.89
CA ARG A 2 31.31 30.30 -13.10
C ARG A 2 29.96 29.58 -12.85
N ILE A 3 29.97 28.41 -12.21
CA ILE A 3 28.78 27.64 -11.86
C ILE A 3 27.81 28.47 -11.01
N LEU A 4 28.33 29.27 -10.09
CA LEU A 4 27.50 30.09 -9.21
C LEU A 4 26.74 31.19 -9.99
N TYR A 5 27.36 31.71 -11.06
CA TYR A 5 26.70 32.67 -11.98
C TYR A 5 25.58 31.99 -12.78
N LEU A 6 25.80 30.75 -13.26
CA LEU A 6 24.80 29.98 -13.95
C LEU A 6 23.58 29.69 -13.01
N ILE A 7 23.83 29.20 -11.83
CA ILE A 7 22.76 28.95 -10.82
C ILE A 7 21.99 30.26 -10.55
N ARG A 8 22.70 31.38 -10.36
CA ARG A 8 22.08 32.69 -10.14
C ARG A 8 21.25 33.17 -11.32
N LYS A 9 21.73 32.93 -12.56
CA LYS A 9 20.98 33.22 -13.80
C LYS A 9 19.70 32.40 -13.84
N GLU A 10 19.78 31.08 -13.61
CA GLU A 10 18.63 30.18 -13.61
C GLU A 10 17.59 30.58 -12.55
N PHE A 11 18.03 30.86 -11.32
CA PHE A 11 17.16 31.35 -10.26
C PHE A 11 16.45 32.67 -10.63
N LYS A 12 17.18 33.59 -11.28
CA LYS A 12 16.62 34.87 -11.71
C LYS A 12 15.61 34.69 -12.86
N GLN A 13 15.89 33.76 -13.77
CA GLN A 13 15.01 33.40 -14.87
C GLN A 13 13.72 32.72 -14.36
N MET A 14 13.88 31.81 -13.42
CA MET A 14 12.76 31.12 -12.76
C MET A 14 11.86 32.10 -12.00
N ARG A 15 12.44 33.07 -11.26
CA ARG A 15 11.67 34.13 -10.57
C ARG A 15 10.92 35.07 -11.52
N ARG A 16 11.40 35.24 -12.76
CA ARG A 16 10.80 36.09 -13.77
C ARG A 16 9.63 35.40 -14.47
N ASN A 17 9.61 34.09 -14.49
CA ASN A 17 8.48 33.30 -14.95
C ASN A 17 7.72 32.78 -13.72
N ILE A 18 6.67 33.51 -13.32
CA ILE A 18 5.91 33.24 -12.09
C ILE A 18 5.25 31.85 -12.10
N LEU A 19 5.00 31.28 -13.28
CA LEU A 19 4.37 29.97 -13.45
C LEU A 19 5.27 28.84 -12.96
N LEU A 20 6.59 28.90 -13.19
CA LEU A 20 7.55 27.87 -12.82
C LEU A 20 7.65 27.66 -11.30
N PRO A 21 7.87 28.70 -10.45
CA PRO A 21 7.86 28.55 -9.01
C PRO A 21 6.53 28.03 -8.45
N ILE A 22 5.41 28.49 -9.02
CA ILE A 22 4.07 28.03 -8.60
C ILE A 22 3.92 26.54 -8.88
N ILE A 23 4.25 26.06 -10.08
CA ILE A 23 4.18 24.64 -10.43
C ILE A 23 5.13 23.84 -9.54
N PHE A 24 6.35 24.34 -9.29
CA PHE A 24 7.37 23.66 -8.51
C PHE A 24 6.95 23.42 -7.05
N VAL A 25 6.18 24.33 -6.45
CA VAL A 25 5.72 24.22 -5.06
C VAL A 25 4.32 23.62 -4.99
N LEU A 26 3.40 24.09 -5.83
CA LEU A 26 2.00 23.72 -5.73
C LEU A 26 1.74 22.29 -6.25
N LEU A 27 2.43 21.87 -7.30
CA LEU A 27 2.24 20.55 -7.90
C LEU A 27 2.62 19.40 -6.92
N PRO A 28 3.80 19.39 -6.29
CA PRO A 28 4.11 18.37 -5.29
C PRO A 28 3.13 18.37 -4.12
N LEU A 29 2.78 19.55 -3.59
CA LEU A 29 1.83 19.66 -2.48
C LEU A 29 0.44 19.15 -2.88
N ALA A 30 -0.05 19.51 -4.05
CA ALA A 30 -1.34 19.03 -4.54
C ALA A 30 -1.33 17.53 -4.77
N LEU A 31 -0.35 17.01 -5.49
CA LEU A 31 -0.28 15.58 -5.82
C LEU A 31 -0.03 14.70 -4.58
N THR A 32 0.82 15.14 -3.65
CA THR A 32 1.05 14.42 -2.39
C THR A 32 -0.23 14.33 -1.54
N ASN A 33 -1.12 15.32 -1.64
CA ASN A 33 -2.40 15.29 -0.93
C ASN A 33 -3.52 14.59 -1.72
N ILE A 34 -3.58 14.78 -3.03
CA ILE A 34 -4.66 14.26 -3.87
C ILE A 34 -4.46 12.79 -4.18
N ILE A 35 -3.26 12.39 -4.63
CA ILE A 35 -3.01 11.01 -5.07
C ILE A 35 -3.29 9.99 -3.96
N PRO A 36 -2.82 10.13 -2.71
CA PRO A 36 -3.14 9.16 -1.66
C PRO A 36 -4.62 9.07 -1.32
N ARG A 37 -5.39 10.14 -1.52
CA ARG A 37 -6.85 10.15 -1.27
C ARG A 37 -7.63 9.51 -2.40
N VAL A 38 -7.21 9.73 -3.64
CA VAL A 38 -7.86 9.17 -4.84
C VAL A 38 -7.42 7.72 -5.07
N ALA A 39 -6.15 7.43 -4.81
CA ALA A 39 -5.56 6.10 -4.91
C ALA A 39 -5.80 5.24 -3.65
N THR A 40 -6.58 5.70 -2.68
CA THR A 40 -7.02 4.84 -1.59
C THR A 40 -7.85 3.71 -2.16
N GLN A 41 -7.18 2.63 -2.41
CA GLN A 41 -7.79 1.35 -2.69
C GLN A 41 -8.08 0.66 -1.34
N GLU A 42 -8.75 1.36 -0.43
CA GLU A 42 -9.41 0.69 0.67
C GLU A 42 -10.51 -0.16 0.05
N VAL A 43 -10.19 -1.40 -0.19
CA VAL A 43 -11.22 -2.37 -0.58
C VAL A 43 -12.01 -2.64 0.67
N LYS A 44 -13.20 -2.04 0.78
CA LYS A 44 -14.17 -2.31 1.83
C LYS A 44 -15.19 -3.32 1.31
N GLY A 45 -15.78 -4.07 2.23
CA GLY A 45 -16.80 -5.06 1.88
C GLY A 45 -16.22 -6.24 1.11
N LEU A 46 -15.02 -6.69 1.49
CA LEU A 46 -14.45 -7.95 0.99
C LEU A 46 -15.27 -9.11 1.53
N LYS A 47 -15.92 -9.82 0.65
CA LYS A 47 -16.77 -10.95 1.01
C LYS A 47 -15.92 -12.18 1.31
N ILE A 48 -16.06 -12.72 2.54
CA ILE A 48 -15.40 -13.96 2.94
C ILE A 48 -16.41 -15.10 3.13
N CYS A 49 -16.04 -16.27 2.66
CA CYS A 49 -16.69 -17.54 2.99
C CYS A 49 -15.83 -18.27 4.02
N ILE A 50 -16.41 -18.79 5.10
CA ILE A 50 -15.67 -19.50 6.14
C ILE A 50 -16.18 -20.94 6.26
N VAL A 51 -15.24 -21.89 6.32
CA VAL A 51 -15.47 -23.29 6.66
C VAL A 51 -14.88 -23.51 8.05
N ASP A 52 -15.70 -23.79 9.03
CA ASP A 52 -15.25 -24.10 10.39
C ASP A 52 -15.40 -25.60 10.64
N ASN A 53 -14.31 -26.36 10.60
CA ASN A 53 -14.30 -27.79 10.90
C ASN A 53 -13.98 -28.07 12.39
N ASP A 54 -13.50 -27.06 13.12
CA ASP A 54 -13.13 -27.22 14.54
C ASP A 54 -14.31 -27.06 15.49
N HIS A 55 -15.24 -26.17 15.15
CA HIS A 55 -16.44 -25.85 15.95
C HIS A 55 -16.15 -25.51 17.42
N SER A 56 -14.92 -25.08 17.72
CA SER A 56 -14.45 -24.78 19.07
C SER A 56 -14.86 -23.39 19.58
N SER A 57 -14.47 -23.07 20.79
CA SER A 57 -14.64 -21.73 21.35
C SER A 57 -13.69 -20.73 20.67
N LEU A 58 -12.47 -21.15 20.31
CA LEU A 58 -11.50 -20.30 19.63
C LEU A 58 -11.87 -20.06 18.18
N SER A 59 -12.35 -21.07 17.44
CA SER A 59 -12.79 -20.86 16.05
C SER A 59 -13.92 -19.84 15.97
N ARG A 60 -14.90 -19.93 16.87
CA ARG A 60 -16.01 -18.97 16.93
C ARG A 60 -15.56 -17.56 17.27
N ARG A 61 -14.63 -17.39 18.22
CA ARG A 61 -14.04 -16.06 18.55
C ARG A 61 -13.30 -15.47 17.36
N LEU A 62 -12.55 -16.29 16.61
CA LEU A 62 -11.86 -15.85 15.39
C LEU A 62 -12.86 -15.36 14.34
N ILE A 63 -13.93 -16.15 14.09
CA ILE A 63 -14.99 -15.80 13.14
C ILE A 63 -15.65 -14.46 13.53
N GLN A 64 -16.01 -14.30 14.81
CA GLN A 64 -16.59 -13.05 15.31
C GLN A 64 -15.64 -11.86 15.13
N LYS A 65 -14.34 -12.07 15.33
CA LYS A 65 -13.34 -11.01 15.14
C LYS A 65 -13.20 -10.63 13.66
N ILE A 66 -13.30 -11.59 12.75
CA ILE A 66 -13.31 -11.35 11.30
C ILE A 66 -14.57 -10.56 10.91
N ASP A 67 -15.74 -10.98 11.38
CA ASP A 67 -17.02 -10.34 11.07
C ASP A 67 -17.14 -8.92 11.66
N ALA A 68 -16.50 -8.67 12.80
CA ALA A 68 -16.42 -7.33 13.41
C ALA A 68 -15.47 -6.36 12.67
N SER A 69 -14.74 -6.82 11.66
CA SER A 69 -13.79 -6.00 10.90
C SER A 69 -14.53 -5.06 9.94
N ALA A 70 -14.04 -3.82 9.82
CA ALA A 70 -14.62 -2.83 8.91
C ALA A 70 -14.32 -3.09 7.42
N TYR A 71 -13.48 -4.09 7.12
CA TYR A 71 -12.96 -4.35 5.77
C TYR A 71 -13.49 -5.64 5.16
N ILE A 72 -13.95 -6.59 5.99
CA ILE A 72 -14.34 -7.93 5.58
C ILE A 72 -15.79 -8.15 6.01
N ASP A 73 -16.61 -8.58 5.08
CA ASP A 73 -18.01 -8.95 5.31
C ASP A 73 -18.12 -10.48 5.24
N LEU A 74 -18.63 -11.11 6.31
CA LEU A 74 -18.92 -12.55 6.30
C LEU A 74 -20.11 -12.82 5.38
N SER A 75 -19.84 -13.33 4.18
CA SER A 75 -20.89 -13.59 3.19
C SER A 75 -21.60 -14.92 3.43
N ARG A 76 -20.86 -15.94 3.86
CA ARG A 76 -21.38 -17.31 4.00
C ARG A 76 -20.54 -18.14 4.96
N MET A 77 -21.23 -19.05 5.67
CA MET A 77 -20.59 -20.19 6.33
C MET A 77 -20.84 -21.42 5.47
N ALA A 78 -19.76 -22.01 4.94
CA ALA A 78 -19.85 -23.24 4.13
C ALA A 78 -19.54 -24.47 4.98
N GLN A 79 -20.09 -25.62 4.58
CA GLN A 79 -19.89 -26.88 5.29
C GLN A 79 -18.74 -27.71 4.74
N SER A 80 -18.21 -27.33 3.55
CA SER A 80 -17.12 -28.05 2.90
C SER A 80 -16.22 -27.11 2.08
N GLU A 81 -14.99 -27.55 1.84
CA GLU A 81 -14.06 -26.87 0.95
C GLU A 81 -14.61 -26.70 -0.47
N THR A 82 -15.33 -27.75 -0.96
CA THR A 82 -15.94 -27.69 -2.30
C THR A 82 -16.97 -26.56 -2.41
N GLU A 83 -17.78 -26.36 -1.36
CA GLU A 83 -18.75 -25.28 -1.30
C GLU A 83 -18.07 -23.91 -1.21
N ALA A 84 -16.97 -23.80 -0.46
CA ALA A 84 -16.18 -22.60 -0.37
C ALA A 84 -15.53 -22.24 -1.71
N MET A 85 -15.00 -23.26 -2.42
CA MET A 85 -14.42 -23.07 -3.76
C MET A 85 -15.49 -22.59 -4.78
N GLN A 86 -16.67 -23.18 -4.75
CA GLN A 86 -17.79 -22.73 -5.59
C GLN A 86 -18.14 -21.27 -5.33
N SER A 87 -18.07 -20.82 -4.07
CA SER A 87 -18.34 -19.42 -3.73
C SER A 87 -17.35 -18.44 -4.35
N LEU A 88 -16.11 -18.86 -4.61
CA LEU A 88 -15.13 -18.07 -5.38
C LEU A 88 -15.46 -18.08 -6.88
N ASP A 89 -15.82 -19.25 -7.42
CA ASP A 89 -16.14 -19.42 -8.84
C ASP A 89 -17.38 -18.60 -9.23
N ASP A 90 -18.39 -18.61 -8.37
CA ASP A 90 -19.63 -17.83 -8.52
C ASP A 90 -19.44 -16.33 -8.22
N ALA A 91 -18.24 -15.91 -7.80
CA ALA A 91 -17.94 -14.56 -7.32
C ALA A 91 -18.88 -14.07 -6.20
N SER A 92 -19.51 -14.99 -5.46
CA SER A 92 -20.32 -14.68 -4.26
C SER A 92 -19.43 -14.34 -3.06
N SER A 93 -18.17 -14.80 -3.08
CA SER A 93 -17.11 -14.44 -2.14
C SER A 93 -15.83 -14.02 -2.86
N ASP A 94 -15.09 -13.10 -2.27
CA ASP A 94 -13.77 -12.65 -2.78
C ASP A 94 -12.64 -13.55 -2.25
N MET A 95 -12.87 -14.23 -1.11
CA MET A 95 -11.93 -15.15 -0.47
C MET A 95 -12.65 -16.18 0.39
N PHE A 96 -11.94 -17.24 0.77
CA PHE A 96 -12.40 -18.13 1.81
C PHE A 96 -11.30 -18.48 2.82
N LEU A 97 -11.76 -18.87 4.02
CA LEU A 97 -10.92 -19.34 5.13
C LEU A 97 -11.41 -20.71 5.55
N ILE A 98 -10.51 -21.69 5.68
CA ILE A 98 -10.79 -22.98 6.28
C ILE A 98 -10.08 -23.06 7.62
N ILE A 99 -10.83 -23.32 8.67
CA ILE A 99 -10.35 -23.61 10.01
C ILE A 99 -10.36 -25.14 10.16
N PRO A 100 -9.18 -25.78 10.29
CA PRO A 100 -9.09 -27.23 10.36
C PRO A 100 -9.62 -27.77 11.69
N GLU A 101 -9.97 -29.04 11.71
CA GLU A 101 -10.27 -29.78 12.94
C GLU A 101 -9.05 -29.80 13.87
N GLY A 102 -9.24 -29.56 15.15
CA GLY A 102 -8.15 -29.51 16.13
C GLY A 102 -7.45 -28.15 16.25
N TYR A 103 -7.94 -27.11 15.59
CA TYR A 103 -7.37 -25.76 15.64
C TYR A 103 -7.15 -25.24 17.07
N GLU A 104 -8.16 -25.38 17.97
CA GLU A 104 -8.04 -24.97 19.38
C GLU A 104 -6.91 -25.71 20.09
N LYS A 105 -6.79 -27.02 19.87
CA LYS A 105 -5.71 -27.83 20.46
C LYS A 105 -4.35 -27.40 19.92
N GLY A 106 -4.23 -27.21 18.61
CA GLY A 106 -2.99 -26.78 17.95
C GLY A 106 -2.49 -25.42 18.45
N VAL A 107 -3.40 -24.47 18.69
CA VAL A 107 -3.04 -23.16 19.25
C VAL A 107 -2.41 -23.29 20.65
N TYR A 108 -2.90 -24.19 21.48
CA TYR A 108 -2.34 -24.41 22.84
C TYR A 108 -1.13 -25.32 22.87
N SER A 109 -1.06 -26.34 22.00
CA SER A 109 0.05 -27.32 21.97
C SER A 109 1.24 -26.85 21.15
N GLN A 110 1.15 -25.70 20.47
CA GLN A 110 2.14 -25.22 19.51
C GLN A 110 2.36 -26.15 18.31
N ASP A 111 1.44 -27.07 18.07
CA ASP A 111 1.40 -27.83 16.83
C ASP A 111 0.97 -26.90 15.68
N ASN A 112 1.60 -27.10 14.51
CA ASN A 112 1.40 -26.26 13.32
C ASN A 112 0.07 -26.57 12.60
N GLU A 113 -1.07 -26.40 13.28
CA GLU A 113 -2.36 -26.41 12.60
C GLU A 113 -2.45 -25.15 11.71
N GLN A 114 -2.44 -25.36 10.40
CA GLN A 114 -2.40 -24.28 9.43
C GLN A 114 -3.81 -23.87 9.03
N LEU A 115 -4.13 -22.59 9.19
CA LEU A 115 -5.31 -21.99 8.56
C LEU A 115 -5.08 -21.91 7.05
N TYR A 116 -6.07 -22.36 6.27
CA TYR A 116 -5.98 -22.29 4.82
C TYR A 116 -6.78 -21.11 4.29
N ILE A 117 -6.11 -20.23 3.54
CA ILE A 117 -6.70 -19.01 2.96
C ILE A 117 -6.54 -19.07 1.45
N ALA A 118 -7.64 -18.92 0.73
CA ALA A 118 -7.60 -18.71 -0.70
C ALA A 118 -8.40 -17.46 -1.08
N ALA A 119 -7.95 -16.77 -2.12
CA ALA A 119 -8.60 -15.57 -2.64
C ALA A 119 -8.76 -15.65 -4.15
N ASN A 120 -9.80 -15.00 -4.66
CA ASN A 120 -10.07 -14.94 -6.08
C ASN A 120 -8.98 -14.12 -6.79
N ALA A 121 -8.26 -14.77 -7.71
CA ALA A 121 -7.17 -14.18 -8.48
C ALA A 121 -7.66 -13.29 -9.64
N THR A 122 -8.95 -13.30 -9.98
CA THR A 122 -9.53 -12.49 -11.08
C THR A 122 -9.30 -11.00 -10.83
N ASN A 123 -9.36 -10.57 -9.57
CA ASN A 123 -8.93 -9.24 -9.16
C ASN A 123 -7.75 -9.37 -8.20
N GLY A 124 -6.54 -9.49 -8.75
CA GLY A 124 -5.32 -9.74 -7.98
C GLY A 124 -5.06 -8.72 -6.86
N MET A 125 -5.52 -7.48 -7.03
CA MET A 125 -5.38 -6.45 -6.00
C MET A 125 -6.36 -6.67 -4.84
N LYS A 126 -7.63 -6.96 -5.13
CA LYS A 126 -8.61 -7.32 -4.11
C LYS A 126 -8.17 -8.55 -3.32
N GLY A 127 -7.71 -9.59 -4.03
CA GLY A 127 -7.22 -10.81 -3.42
C GLY A 127 -6.03 -10.58 -2.49
N ALA A 128 -5.02 -9.84 -2.95
CA ALA A 128 -3.83 -9.54 -2.15
C ALA A 128 -4.17 -8.69 -0.91
N MET A 129 -5.01 -7.68 -1.06
CA MET A 129 -5.44 -6.85 0.09
C MET A 129 -6.28 -7.64 1.08
N GLY A 130 -7.19 -8.46 0.59
CA GLY A 130 -8.02 -9.32 1.43
C GLY A 130 -7.19 -10.29 2.25
N GLN A 131 -6.23 -10.96 1.63
CA GLN A 131 -5.29 -11.83 2.33
C GLN A 131 -4.51 -11.09 3.42
N ASN A 132 -4.02 -9.87 3.11
CA ASN A 132 -3.32 -9.06 4.09
C ASN A 132 -4.19 -8.65 5.29
N TYR A 133 -5.43 -8.23 5.05
CA TYR A 133 -6.36 -7.89 6.14
C TYR A 133 -6.68 -9.10 7.00
N LEU A 134 -6.99 -10.22 6.37
CA LEU A 134 -7.29 -11.47 7.09
C LEU A 134 -6.08 -11.95 7.91
N HIS A 135 -4.88 -11.92 7.31
CA HIS A 135 -3.65 -12.25 8.01
C HIS A 135 -3.42 -11.36 9.25
N GLN A 136 -3.65 -10.05 9.15
CA GLN A 136 -3.51 -9.13 10.28
C GLN A 136 -4.52 -9.44 11.40
N ILE A 137 -5.77 -9.75 11.04
CA ILE A 137 -6.80 -10.13 11.99
C ILE A 137 -6.38 -11.42 12.72
N ILE A 138 -5.92 -12.42 11.99
CA ILE A 138 -5.46 -13.70 12.55
C ILE A 138 -4.26 -13.49 13.48
N VAL A 139 -3.25 -12.73 13.03
CA VAL A 139 -2.07 -12.43 13.85
C VAL A 139 -2.46 -11.71 15.15
N SER A 140 -3.32 -10.69 15.06
CA SER A 140 -3.78 -9.97 16.26
C SER A 140 -4.58 -10.86 17.18
N TYR A 141 -5.37 -11.79 16.64
CA TYR A 141 -6.14 -12.76 17.42
C TYR A 141 -5.23 -13.76 18.14
N VAL A 142 -4.25 -14.31 17.45
CA VAL A 142 -3.26 -15.22 18.06
C VAL A 142 -2.45 -14.51 19.15
N GLN A 143 -2.14 -13.23 18.98
CA GLN A 143 -1.48 -12.43 20.03
C GLN A 143 -2.35 -12.28 21.28
N GLU A 144 -3.65 -11.97 21.14
CA GLU A 144 -4.57 -11.88 22.26
C GLU A 144 -4.65 -13.20 23.05
N ILE A 145 -4.78 -14.33 22.36
CA ILE A 145 -4.79 -15.65 23.02
C ILE A 145 -3.47 -15.90 23.75
N ALA A 146 -2.35 -15.53 23.15
CA ALA A 146 -1.04 -15.71 23.77
C ALA A 146 -0.86 -14.84 25.04
N GLU A 147 -1.41 -13.64 25.05
CA GLU A 147 -1.43 -12.78 26.24
C GLU A 147 -2.36 -13.35 27.34
N GLU A 148 -3.55 -13.83 26.97
CA GLU A 148 -4.48 -14.49 27.90
C GLU A 148 -3.86 -15.75 28.52
N SER A 149 -3.06 -16.50 27.75
CA SER A 149 -2.42 -17.76 28.20
C SER A 149 -1.13 -17.53 29.01
N GLY A 150 -0.64 -16.31 29.14
CA GLY A 150 0.63 -15.99 29.78
C GLY A 150 1.87 -16.51 29.05
N THR A 151 1.73 -16.92 27.81
CA THR A 151 2.82 -17.42 26.97
C THR A 151 3.54 -16.26 26.31
N LEU A 152 4.83 -16.09 26.59
CA LEU A 152 5.67 -15.07 25.93
C LEU A 152 5.82 -15.41 24.45
N ARG A 153 5.21 -14.62 23.59
CA ARG A 153 5.40 -14.68 22.12
C ARG A 153 6.06 -13.40 21.61
N PRO A 154 6.87 -13.50 20.54
CA PRO A 154 7.45 -12.31 19.93
C PRO A 154 6.32 -11.40 19.43
N GLN A 155 6.25 -10.19 19.96
CA GLN A 155 5.29 -9.18 19.53
C GLN A 155 5.83 -8.51 18.26
N ILE A 156 5.14 -8.69 17.14
CA ILE A 156 5.44 -7.97 15.92
C ILE A 156 4.89 -6.55 16.07
N ARG A 157 5.78 -5.57 16.19
CA ARG A 157 5.43 -4.16 16.28
C ARG A 157 5.87 -3.42 15.03
N TYR A 158 4.93 -2.94 14.25
CA TYR A 158 5.22 -2.06 13.12
C TYR A 158 5.52 -0.65 13.65
N ALA A 159 6.79 -0.21 13.53
CA ALA A 159 7.25 1.04 14.15
C ALA A 159 6.74 2.29 13.42
N PHE A 160 6.58 2.23 12.09
CA PHE A 160 6.32 3.41 11.26
C PHE A 160 4.92 3.48 10.67
N ASN A 161 4.20 2.37 10.59
CA ASN A 161 2.83 2.30 10.09
C ASN A 161 2.08 1.20 10.84
N PRO A 162 1.70 1.41 12.12
CA PRO A 162 1.10 0.37 12.96
C PRO A 162 -0.20 -0.19 12.40
N HIS A 163 -0.96 0.63 11.67
CA HIS A 163 -2.25 0.26 11.09
C HIS A 163 -2.13 -0.20 9.63
N LEU A 164 -0.91 -0.29 9.09
CA LEU A 164 -0.63 -0.60 7.68
C LEU A 164 -1.47 0.23 6.71
N ASP A 165 -1.71 1.49 7.06
CA ASP A 165 -2.47 2.43 6.27
C ASP A 165 -1.76 2.66 4.92
N TYR A 166 -2.47 2.35 3.85
CA TYR A 166 -1.97 2.49 2.48
C TYR A 166 -1.56 3.94 2.16
N LYS A 167 -2.24 4.93 2.72
CA LYS A 167 -1.91 6.35 2.53
C LYS A 167 -0.50 6.67 3.02
N ILE A 168 -0.17 6.18 4.23
CA ILE A 168 1.15 6.41 4.83
C ILE A 168 2.24 5.72 4.01
N TYR A 169 1.96 4.53 3.46
CA TYR A 169 2.88 3.82 2.58
C TYR A 169 3.07 4.52 1.23
N MET A 170 1.97 5.04 0.65
CA MET A 170 2.00 5.68 -0.68
C MET A 170 2.67 7.07 -0.69
N MET A 171 2.58 7.83 0.38
CA MET A 171 3.12 9.20 0.44
C MET A 171 4.60 9.29 0.04
N PRO A 172 5.53 8.50 0.61
CA PRO A 172 6.94 8.54 0.21
C PRO A 172 7.18 8.14 -1.25
N ALA A 173 6.42 7.15 -1.75
CA ALA A 173 6.55 6.68 -3.13
C ALA A 173 6.13 7.76 -4.13
N VAL A 174 4.99 8.40 -3.90
CA VAL A 174 4.50 9.54 -4.71
C VAL A 174 5.48 10.70 -4.65
N PHE A 175 6.00 11.02 -3.47
CA PHE A 175 6.97 12.09 -3.31
C PHE A 175 8.28 11.82 -4.07
N ALA A 176 8.81 10.59 -4.00
CA ALA A 176 10.00 10.18 -4.75
C ALA A 176 9.79 10.26 -6.26
N LEU A 177 8.62 9.81 -6.75
CA LEU A 177 8.25 9.90 -8.16
C LEU A 177 8.15 11.35 -8.63
N LEU A 178 7.53 12.22 -7.83
CA LEU A 178 7.43 13.65 -8.14
C LEU A 178 8.79 14.34 -8.19
N LEU A 179 9.66 14.05 -7.21
CA LEU A 179 11.02 14.60 -7.24
C LEU A 179 11.76 14.17 -8.51
N THR A 180 11.66 12.90 -8.89
CA THR A 180 12.30 12.37 -10.10
C THR A 180 11.78 13.09 -11.36
N LEU A 181 10.47 13.27 -11.46
CA LEU A 181 9.86 14.00 -12.57
C LEU A 181 10.30 15.46 -12.61
N ILE A 182 10.28 16.14 -11.47
CA ILE A 182 10.65 17.56 -11.38
C ILE A 182 12.12 17.75 -11.75
N VAL A 183 13.01 16.94 -11.19
CA VAL A 183 14.46 17.03 -11.46
C VAL A 183 14.81 16.68 -12.90
N GLY A 184 14.08 15.77 -13.53
CA GLY A 184 14.29 15.41 -14.93
C GLY A 184 13.65 16.38 -15.93
N PHE A 185 12.39 16.74 -15.72
CA PHE A 185 11.61 17.53 -16.68
C PHE A 185 11.96 19.02 -16.71
N LEU A 186 12.20 19.64 -15.54
CA LEU A 186 12.44 21.08 -15.51
C LEU A 186 13.72 21.51 -16.25
N PRO A 187 14.87 20.85 -16.09
CA PRO A 187 16.05 21.16 -16.88
C PRO A 187 15.83 20.92 -18.39
N ALA A 188 15.13 19.83 -18.73
CA ALA A 188 14.83 19.51 -20.13
C ALA A 188 13.99 20.62 -20.79
N LEU A 189 12.91 21.06 -20.11
CA LEU A 189 12.06 22.16 -20.59
C LEU A 189 12.82 23.48 -20.71
N ASN A 190 13.75 23.72 -19.78
CA ASN A 190 14.57 24.95 -19.85
C ASN A 190 15.50 24.93 -21.05
N ILE A 191 16.18 23.81 -21.31
CA ILE A 191 17.05 23.62 -22.50
C ILE A 191 16.25 23.76 -23.79
N VAL A 192 15.07 23.16 -23.88
CA VAL A 192 14.19 23.28 -25.07
C VAL A 192 13.77 24.73 -25.26
N GLY A 193 13.35 25.41 -24.18
CA GLY A 193 12.99 26.84 -24.25
C GLY A 193 14.13 27.77 -24.67
N GLU A 194 15.37 27.49 -24.27
CA GLU A 194 16.54 28.24 -24.73
C GLU A 194 16.83 27.96 -26.21
N LYS A 195 16.64 26.73 -26.67
CA LYS A 195 16.80 26.36 -28.09
C LYS A 195 15.76 27.06 -28.97
N GLU A 196 14.50 27.08 -28.55
CA GLU A 196 13.41 27.74 -29.28
C GLU A 196 13.62 29.27 -29.38
N LYS A 197 14.19 29.87 -28.34
CA LYS A 197 14.48 31.31 -28.30
C LYS A 197 15.80 31.68 -29.00
N GLY A 198 16.56 30.71 -29.53
CA GLY A 198 17.86 30.90 -30.14
C GLY A 198 18.96 31.32 -29.18
N THR A 199 18.71 31.25 -27.86
CA THR A 199 19.69 31.69 -26.84
C THR A 199 20.72 30.62 -26.52
N ILE A 200 20.52 29.39 -26.97
CA ILE A 200 21.45 28.28 -26.75
C ILE A 200 22.81 28.52 -27.42
N GLU A 201 22.83 29.25 -28.53
CA GLU A 201 24.07 29.61 -29.21
C GLU A 201 24.94 30.56 -28.36
N GLN A 202 24.32 31.42 -27.55
CA GLN A 202 25.04 32.29 -26.61
C GLN A 202 25.71 31.49 -25.51
N VAL A 203 25.11 30.37 -25.09
CA VAL A 203 25.70 29.44 -24.10
C VAL A 203 26.90 28.72 -24.72
N ASN A 204 26.81 28.32 -26.01
CA ASN A 204 27.87 27.61 -26.70
C ASN A 204 29.12 28.47 -26.98
N VAL A 205 28.99 29.79 -27.07
CA VAL A 205 30.14 30.72 -27.25
C VAL A 205 30.74 31.16 -25.91
N THR A 206 30.12 30.81 -24.78
CA THR A 206 30.72 31.07 -23.47
C THR A 206 31.84 30.06 -23.17
N PRO A 207 32.94 30.47 -22.52
CA PRO A 207 34.07 29.59 -22.20
C PRO A 207 33.77 28.66 -21.02
N ILE A 208 32.67 27.92 -21.12
CA ILE A 208 32.23 26.92 -20.14
C ILE A 208 32.60 25.55 -20.68
N SER A 209 33.18 24.68 -19.85
CA SER A 209 33.54 23.34 -20.28
C SER A 209 32.26 22.46 -20.32
N LYS A 210 32.27 21.41 -21.17
CA LYS A 210 31.14 20.48 -21.30
C LYS A 210 30.85 19.67 -20.03
N VAL A 211 31.72 19.76 -19.02
CA VAL A 211 31.62 19.05 -17.73
C VAL A 211 31.13 19.99 -16.62
N GLU A 212 31.19 21.32 -16.85
CA GLU A 212 30.59 22.34 -15.97
C GLU A 212 29.13 22.59 -16.36
#